data_248f839851c63e831f7a6963c0feac16
#
_entry.id   248f839851c63e831f7a6963c0feac16
#
_cell.length_a   1.000
_cell.length_b   1.000
_cell.length_c   1.000
_cell.angle_alpha   90.00
_cell.angle_beta   90.00
_cell.angle_gamma   90.00
#
_symmetry.space_group_name_H-M   'P 1'
#
loop_
_entity.id
_entity.type
_entity.pdbx_description
1 polymer ?
#
loop_
_entity_poly.entity_id
_entity_poly.type
_entity_poly.pdbx_seq_one_letter_code
_entity_poly.pdbx_strand_id
1 'polypeptide(L)'
;SMWSNLKYALDKMGYNPGERLVSILTMAHMYGLAFELIYPFASGTHVYFISKTPAPKIINEIFSAVRPNLIVAVPLIIEKIIKHRVLPQLEKFHIKLFLKIPYLNRRLRLSIRDKIVNAFGGRFKLIAIGGAALNFEVEKFLSSVQFPYTVGYGMTECGPAISYDDWHTFKAGSCGKAVDRMEIAINSSDPENIVGEIL
;
A
#
# COMPACT_ATOMS: atom_id res chain seq x y z
N SER A 1 11.20 16.52 -11.81
CA SER A 1 10.34 15.38 -11.47
C SER A 1 10.72 14.74 -10.12
N MET A 2 11.86 13.99 -9.99
CA MET A 2 12.21 13.31 -8.72
C MET A 2 12.28 14.26 -7.50
N TRP A 3 12.89 15.42 -7.63
CA TRP A 3 12.93 16.41 -6.54
C TRP A 3 11.55 16.90 -6.10
N SER A 4 10.62 17.10 -7.04
CA SER A 4 9.24 17.46 -6.74
C SER A 4 8.51 16.34 -5.99
N ASN A 5 8.68 15.10 -6.45
CA ASN A 5 8.15 13.91 -5.80
C ASN A 5 8.74 13.70 -4.40
N LEU A 6 10.06 13.95 -4.23
CA LEU A 6 10.71 13.88 -2.91
C LEU A 6 10.08 14.86 -1.92
N LYS A 7 9.88 16.11 -2.31
CA LYS A 7 9.22 17.12 -1.45
C LYS A 7 7.81 16.67 -1.07
N TYR A 8 7.03 16.22 -2.04
CA TYR A 8 5.69 15.68 -1.79
C TYR A 8 5.72 14.49 -0.83
N ALA A 9 6.67 13.56 -1.02
CA ALA A 9 6.80 12.39 -0.17
C ALA A 9 7.11 12.75 1.29
N LEU A 10 8.02 13.72 1.51
CA LEU A 10 8.35 14.20 2.84
C LEU A 10 7.16 14.88 3.54
N ASP A 11 6.35 15.61 2.78
CA ASP A 11 5.22 16.36 3.31
C ASP A 11 3.95 15.52 3.50
N LYS A 12 3.72 14.51 2.65
CA LYS A 12 2.41 13.84 2.52
C LYS A 12 2.43 12.32 2.66
N MET A 13 3.56 11.64 2.43
CA MET A 13 3.60 10.18 2.39
C MET A 13 3.99 9.52 3.72
N GLY A 14 4.12 10.29 4.80
CA GLY A 14 4.26 9.78 6.16
C GLY A 14 5.62 9.18 6.49
N TYR A 15 6.68 9.50 5.75
CA TYR A 15 8.05 9.19 6.13
C TYR A 15 8.50 10.10 7.28
N ASN A 16 8.98 9.52 8.38
CA ASN A 16 9.42 10.29 9.53
C ASN A 16 10.80 9.83 10.04
N PRO A 17 11.59 10.75 10.62
CA PRO A 17 12.88 10.40 11.21
C PRO A 17 12.76 9.30 12.27
N GLY A 18 13.69 8.34 12.25
CA GLY A 18 13.75 7.23 13.20
C GLY A 18 12.73 6.11 13.00
N GLU A 19 11.78 6.26 12.07
CA GLU A 19 10.89 5.18 11.67
C GLU A 19 11.65 4.08 10.90
N ARG A 20 11.02 2.93 10.71
CA ARG A 20 11.63 1.77 10.09
C ARG A 20 10.87 1.38 8.84
N LEU A 21 11.63 1.10 7.78
CA LEU A 21 11.15 0.55 6.52
C LEU A 21 11.98 -0.67 6.16
N VAL A 22 11.36 -1.70 5.61
CA VAL A 22 12.04 -2.87 5.05
C VAL A 22 11.98 -2.75 3.53
N SER A 23 13.13 -2.73 2.88
CA SER A 23 13.22 -2.69 1.42
C SER A 23 13.02 -4.11 0.86
N ILE A 24 11.93 -4.27 0.13
CA ILE A 24 11.51 -5.55 -0.49
C ILE A 24 11.42 -5.47 -2.02
N LEU A 25 11.45 -4.24 -2.57
CA LEU A 25 11.41 -4.01 -4.01
C LEU A 25 12.83 -3.97 -4.60
N THR A 26 12.92 -4.13 -5.90
CA THR A 26 14.20 -3.98 -6.58
C THR A 26 14.59 -2.50 -6.73
N MET A 27 15.83 -2.17 -6.36
CA MET A 27 16.41 -0.83 -6.53
C MET A 27 16.69 -0.48 -8.00
N ALA A 28 16.70 -1.47 -8.91
CA ALA A 28 16.82 -1.22 -10.34
C ALA A 28 15.54 -0.61 -10.95
N HIS A 29 14.44 -0.63 -10.23
CA HIS A 29 13.17 -0.06 -10.64
C HIS A 29 12.92 1.27 -9.90
N MET A 30 12.46 2.29 -10.61
CA MET A 30 12.25 3.64 -10.05
C MET A 30 11.35 3.64 -8.81
N TYR A 31 10.35 2.76 -8.76
CA TYR A 31 9.46 2.63 -7.60
C TYR A 31 10.23 2.21 -6.34
N GLY A 32 11.05 1.16 -6.42
CA GLY A 32 11.90 0.73 -5.30
C GLY A 32 12.96 1.79 -4.93
N LEU A 33 13.65 2.32 -5.93
CA LEU A 33 14.69 3.34 -5.73
C LEU A 33 14.15 4.58 -5.00
N ALA A 34 13.02 5.11 -5.44
CA ALA A 34 12.45 6.32 -4.86
C ALA A 34 11.85 6.06 -3.47
N PHE A 35 10.97 5.08 -3.35
CA PHE A 35 10.13 4.89 -2.15
C PHE A 35 10.78 4.06 -1.05
N GLU A 36 11.80 3.24 -1.36
CA GLU A 36 12.48 2.42 -0.36
C GLU A 36 13.93 2.86 -0.08
N LEU A 37 14.47 3.82 -0.86
CA LEU A 37 15.80 4.36 -0.61
C LEU A 37 15.80 5.88 -0.52
N ILE A 38 15.52 6.61 -1.61
CA ILE A 38 15.75 8.07 -1.69
C ILE A 38 14.87 8.82 -0.70
N TYR A 39 13.55 8.57 -0.69
CA TYR A 39 12.61 9.28 0.18
C TYR A 39 12.79 8.91 1.66
N PRO A 40 12.90 7.62 2.04
CA PRO A 40 13.22 7.25 3.41
C PRO A 40 14.55 7.82 3.91
N PHE A 41 15.60 7.78 3.08
CA PHE A 41 16.90 8.33 3.43
C PHE A 41 16.82 9.84 3.70
N ALA A 42 16.16 10.58 2.81
CA ALA A 42 15.99 12.03 2.96
C ALA A 42 15.15 12.43 4.16
N SER A 43 14.26 11.56 4.62
CA SER A 43 13.43 11.77 5.82
C SER A 43 14.09 11.33 7.13
N GLY A 44 15.26 10.68 7.08
CA GLY A 44 15.90 10.08 8.25
C GLY A 44 15.23 8.78 8.74
N THR A 45 14.50 8.09 7.86
CA THR A 45 13.92 6.76 8.12
C THR A 45 15.01 5.69 8.05
N HIS A 46 14.98 4.72 8.97
CA HIS A 46 15.89 3.58 8.96
C HIS A 46 15.45 2.54 7.92
N VAL A 47 16.27 2.30 6.91
CA VAL A 47 16.00 1.32 5.85
C VAL A 47 16.74 0.02 6.13
N TYR A 48 16.00 -1.09 6.17
CA TYR A 48 16.52 -2.45 6.34
C TYR A 48 16.48 -3.19 5.00
N PHE A 49 17.63 -3.48 4.45
CA PHE A 49 17.75 -4.21 3.19
C PHE A 49 17.71 -5.71 3.39
N ILE A 50 17.01 -6.42 2.51
CA ILE A 50 16.93 -7.87 2.51
C ILE A 50 18.02 -8.43 1.59
N SER A 51 18.88 -9.30 2.10
CA SER A 51 19.91 -9.99 1.32
C SER A 51 19.42 -11.24 0.58
N LYS A 52 18.18 -11.65 0.83
CA LYS A 52 17.55 -12.85 0.24
C LYS A 52 16.40 -12.45 -0.67
N THR A 53 16.06 -13.29 -1.63
CA THR A 53 14.86 -13.09 -2.46
C THR A 53 13.61 -12.97 -1.57
N PRO A 54 12.78 -11.94 -1.76
CA PRO A 54 11.63 -11.65 -0.90
C PRO A 54 10.50 -12.67 -1.11
N ALA A 55 10.66 -13.86 -0.51
CA ALA A 55 9.59 -14.85 -0.43
C ALA A 55 8.64 -14.52 0.74
N PRO A 56 7.34 -14.89 0.69
CA PRO A 56 6.37 -14.58 1.74
C PRO A 56 6.79 -14.99 3.16
N LYS A 57 7.49 -16.12 3.30
CA LYS A 57 8.01 -16.58 4.59
C LYS A 57 9.09 -15.64 5.12
N ILE A 58 10.06 -15.26 4.26
CA ILE A 58 11.17 -14.37 4.61
C ILE A 58 10.64 -12.98 4.97
N ILE A 59 9.70 -12.45 4.17
CA ILE A 59 9.06 -11.16 4.43
C ILE A 59 8.42 -11.16 5.82
N ASN A 60 7.69 -12.20 6.19
CA ASN A 60 7.05 -12.28 7.51
C ASN A 60 8.05 -12.35 8.67
N GLU A 61 9.12 -13.13 8.52
CA GLU A 61 10.18 -13.21 9.53
C GLU A 61 10.82 -11.83 9.74
N ILE A 62 11.14 -11.13 8.67
CA ILE A 62 11.77 -9.80 8.73
C ILE A 62 10.79 -8.75 9.26
N PHE A 63 9.54 -8.75 8.81
CA PHE A 63 8.53 -7.82 9.31
C PHE A 63 8.25 -8.01 10.79
N SER A 64 8.27 -9.26 11.28
CA SER A 64 8.12 -9.54 12.71
C SER A 64 9.31 -9.05 13.53
N ALA A 65 10.52 -9.15 12.98
CA ALA A 65 11.75 -8.71 13.65
C ALA A 65 11.92 -7.19 13.59
N VAL A 66 11.78 -6.58 12.41
CA VAL A 66 12.01 -5.14 12.19
C VAL A 66 10.81 -4.32 12.67
N ARG A 67 9.59 -4.83 12.48
CA ARG A 67 8.34 -4.12 12.76
C ARG A 67 8.28 -2.76 12.05
N PRO A 68 8.21 -2.73 10.71
CA PRO A 68 8.26 -1.51 9.93
C PRO A 68 7.08 -0.57 10.24
N ASN A 69 7.29 0.72 10.11
CA ASN A 69 6.26 1.75 10.28
C ASN A 69 5.54 2.06 8.96
N LEU A 70 6.26 1.93 7.85
CA LEU A 70 5.74 2.09 6.50
C LEU A 70 6.14 0.87 5.67
N ILE A 71 5.22 0.37 4.87
CA ILE A 71 5.47 -0.74 3.93
C ILE A 71 5.17 -0.24 2.53
N VAL A 72 6.11 -0.42 1.62
CA VAL A 72 5.93 -0.19 0.19
C VAL A 72 5.87 -1.55 -0.48
N ALA A 73 4.89 -1.80 -1.32
CA ALA A 73 4.68 -3.12 -1.89
C ALA A 73 4.06 -3.07 -3.29
N VAL A 74 4.26 -4.15 -4.05
CA VAL A 74 3.49 -4.42 -5.27
C VAL A 74 2.27 -5.27 -4.94
N PRO A 75 1.19 -5.18 -5.72
CA PRO A 75 -0.06 -5.92 -5.48
C PRO A 75 0.15 -7.41 -5.24
N LEU A 76 1.01 -8.05 -6.02
CA LEU A 76 1.26 -9.48 -5.95
C LEU A 76 1.66 -9.97 -4.55
N ILE A 77 2.43 -9.19 -3.80
CA ILE A 77 2.86 -9.54 -2.44
C ILE A 77 1.66 -9.53 -1.51
N ILE A 78 0.87 -8.44 -1.54
CA ILE A 78 -0.30 -8.26 -0.69
C ILE A 78 -1.36 -9.30 -1.02
N GLU A 79 -1.65 -9.52 -2.30
CA GLU A 79 -2.62 -10.50 -2.76
C GLU A 79 -2.27 -11.93 -2.32
N LYS A 80 -1.01 -12.32 -2.43
CA LYS A 80 -0.57 -13.64 -1.94
C LYS A 80 -0.79 -13.79 -0.45
N ILE A 81 -0.46 -12.78 0.35
CA ILE A 81 -0.68 -12.83 1.80
C ILE A 81 -2.17 -12.92 2.12
N ILE A 82 -2.99 -12.07 1.50
CA ILE A 82 -4.44 -12.06 1.76
C ILE A 82 -5.09 -13.36 1.29
N LYS A 83 -4.86 -13.78 0.02
CA LYS A 83 -5.49 -14.97 -0.55
C LYS A 83 -5.08 -16.27 0.14
N HIS A 84 -3.81 -16.41 0.53
CA HIS A 84 -3.32 -17.68 1.08
C HIS A 84 -3.40 -17.79 2.60
N ARG A 85 -3.43 -16.69 3.33
CA ARG A 85 -3.41 -16.71 4.81
C ARG A 85 -4.67 -16.18 5.45
N VAL A 86 -5.27 -15.15 4.88
CA VAL A 86 -6.38 -14.45 5.53
C VAL A 86 -7.71 -15.02 5.08
N LEU A 87 -7.97 -15.06 3.78
CA LEU A 87 -9.26 -15.53 3.25
C LEU A 87 -9.61 -16.95 3.66
N PRO A 88 -8.72 -17.96 3.62
CA PRO A 88 -9.07 -19.32 4.04
C PRO A 88 -9.48 -19.43 5.52
N GLN A 89 -8.93 -18.55 6.37
CA GLN A 89 -9.33 -18.51 7.78
C GLN A 89 -10.73 -17.88 7.98
N LEU A 90 -11.13 -16.99 7.05
CA LEU A 90 -12.43 -16.34 7.07
C LEU A 90 -13.54 -17.19 6.46
N GLU A 91 -13.21 -18.19 5.66
CA GLU A 91 -14.19 -19.12 5.05
C GLU A 91 -14.80 -20.11 6.04
N LYS A 92 -14.31 -20.18 7.26
CA LYS A 92 -14.96 -20.98 8.31
C LYS A 92 -16.40 -20.51 8.48
N PHE A 93 -17.34 -21.46 8.43
CA PHE A 93 -18.79 -21.23 8.43
C PHE A 93 -19.27 -20.24 9.50
N HIS A 94 -18.70 -20.30 10.69
CA HIS A 94 -19.05 -19.40 11.79
C HIS A 94 -18.72 -17.92 11.51
N ILE A 95 -17.61 -17.63 10.82
CA ILE A 95 -17.21 -16.26 10.53
C ILE A 95 -18.13 -15.63 9.47
N LYS A 96 -18.55 -16.39 8.44
CA LYS A 96 -19.52 -15.92 7.45
C LYS A 96 -20.88 -15.58 8.07
N LEU A 97 -21.32 -16.36 9.07
CA LEU A 97 -22.57 -16.10 9.78
C LEU A 97 -22.49 -14.83 10.63
N PHE A 98 -21.41 -14.65 11.39
CA PHE A 98 -21.20 -13.46 12.23
C PHE A 98 -21.02 -12.17 11.43
N LEU A 99 -20.51 -12.24 10.20
CA LEU A 99 -20.40 -11.06 9.31
C LEU A 99 -21.75 -10.51 8.86
N LYS A 100 -22.84 -11.26 8.99
CA LYS A 100 -24.22 -10.81 8.66
C LYS A 100 -24.87 -10.00 9.78
N ILE A 101 -24.37 -10.03 11.01
CA ILE A 101 -24.93 -9.30 12.15
C ILE A 101 -24.26 -7.93 12.26
N PRO A 102 -24.98 -6.78 12.10
CA PRO A 102 -24.35 -5.46 11.95
C PRO A 102 -23.41 -5.06 13.09
N TYR A 103 -23.77 -5.28 14.34
CA TYR A 103 -22.94 -4.89 15.50
C TYR A 103 -21.73 -5.81 15.72
N LEU A 104 -21.91 -7.13 15.61
CA LEU A 104 -20.82 -8.09 15.66
C LEU A 104 -19.90 -7.95 14.46
N ASN A 105 -20.44 -7.57 13.31
CA ASN A 105 -19.71 -7.35 12.08
C ASN A 105 -18.59 -6.28 12.27
N ARG A 106 -18.87 -5.15 12.91
CA ARG A 106 -17.85 -4.12 13.14
C ARG A 106 -16.70 -4.62 14.02
N ARG A 107 -16.99 -5.24 15.17
CA ARG A 107 -15.95 -5.79 16.06
C ARG A 107 -15.14 -6.89 15.41
N LEU A 108 -15.80 -7.79 14.68
CA LEU A 108 -15.14 -8.87 13.96
C LEU A 108 -14.21 -8.33 12.86
N ARG A 109 -14.65 -7.36 12.08
CA ARG A 109 -13.82 -6.72 11.03
C ARG A 109 -12.58 -6.06 11.62
N LEU A 110 -12.72 -5.34 12.72
CA LEU A 110 -11.58 -4.75 13.42
C LEU A 110 -10.62 -5.82 13.96
N SER A 111 -11.14 -6.91 14.53
CA SER A 111 -10.31 -8.04 14.96
C SER A 111 -9.55 -8.71 13.81
N ILE A 112 -10.19 -8.82 12.64
CA ILE A 112 -9.55 -9.33 11.41
C ILE A 112 -8.45 -8.36 10.96
N ARG A 113 -8.75 -7.06 10.91
CA ARG A 113 -7.76 -6.03 10.60
C ARG A 113 -6.54 -6.14 11.51
N ASP A 114 -6.75 -6.23 12.82
CA ASP A 114 -5.67 -6.27 13.79
C ASP A 114 -4.82 -7.56 13.64
N LYS A 115 -5.42 -8.69 13.30
CA LYS A 115 -4.68 -9.91 12.95
C LYS A 115 -3.81 -9.72 11.71
N ILE A 116 -4.34 -9.07 10.68
CA ILE A 116 -3.57 -8.78 9.46
C ILE A 116 -2.44 -7.80 9.78
N VAL A 117 -2.73 -6.72 10.51
CA VAL A 117 -1.73 -5.75 10.97
C VAL A 117 -0.60 -6.43 11.74
N ASN A 118 -0.94 -7.34 12.65
CA ASN A 118 0.06 -8.10 13.42
C ASN A 118 0.90 -9.03 12.54
N ALA A 119 0.33 -9.62 11.49
CA ALA A 119 1.08 -10.43 10.53
C ALA A 119 2.14 -9.62 9.75
N PHE A 120 1.96 -8.31 9.64
CA PHE A 120 2.93 -7.38 9.06
C PHE A 120 3.83 -6.68 10.12
N GLY A 121 3.96 -7.23 11.33
CA GLY A 121 4.80 -6.70 12.39
C GLY A 121 4.10 -5.78 13.39
N GLY A 122 2.82 -5.44 13.18
CA GLY A 122 1.95 -4.80 14.15
C GLY A 122 2.22 -3.32 14.44
N ARG A 123 3.13 -2.66 13.70
CA ARG A 123 3.51 -1.26 13.92
C ARG A 123 3.32 -0.33 12.73
N PHE A 124 3.03 -0.88 11.57
CA PHE A 124 2.92 -0.03 10.38
C PHE A 124 1.67 0.87 10.45
N LYS A 125 1.82 2.06 9.91
CA LYS A 125 0.79 3.07 9.79
C LYS A 125 0.04 2.94 8.47
N LEU A 126 0.76 2.49 7.43
CA LEU A 126 0.31 2.48 6.06
C LEU A 126 1.06 1.42 5.24
N ILE A 127 0.34 0.76 4.34
CA ILE A 127 0.91 0.03 3.19
C ILE A 127 0.61 0.84 1.93
N ALA A 128 1.66 1.35 1.28
CA ALA A 128 1.57 1.98 -0.02
C ALA A 128 1.75 0.91 -1.11
N ILE A 129 0.76 0.77 -1.98
CA ILE A 129 0.72 -0.24 -3.05
C ILE A 129 0.84 0.48 -4.40
N GLY A 130 1.73 0.01 -5.26
CA GLY A 130 1.93 0.62 -6.57
C GLY A 130 2.57 -0.33 -7.56
N GLY A 131 2.78 0.13 -8.79
CA GLY A 131 3.42 -0.62 -9.87
C GLY A 131 2.49 -1.53 -10.67
N ALA A 132 1.28 -1.81 -10.20
CA ALA A 132 0.22 -2.51 -10.93
C ALA A 132 -1.14 -2.29 -10.25
N ALA A 133 -2.22 -2.61 -10.94
CA ALA A 133 -3.56 -2.58 -10.35
C ALA A 133 -3.73 -3.65 -9.27
N LEU A 134 -4.32 -3.28 -8.15
CA LEU A 134 -4.68 -4.22 -7.09
C LEU A 134 -5.93 -5.02 -7.49
N ASN A 135 -5.94 -6.32 -7.19
CA ASN A 135 -7.10 -7.16 -7.47
C ASN A 135 -8.34 -6.64 -6.74
N PHE A 136 -9.43 -6.44 -7.46
CA PHE A 136 -10.66 -5.84 -6.97
C PHE A 136 -11.24 -6.53 -5.73
N GLU A 137 -11.24 -7.87 -5.67
CA GLU A 137 -11.77 -8.60 -4.52
C GLU A 137 -10.90 -8.41 -3.28
N VAL A 138 -9.57 -8.37 -3.47
CA VAL A 138 -8.62 -8.10 -2.38
C VAL A 138 -8.81 -6.68 -1.88
N GLU A 139 -8.92 -5.71 -2.78
CA GLU A 139 -9.14 -4.31 -2.42
C GLU A 139 -10.46 -4.11 -1.67
N LYS A 140 -11.54 -4.69 -2.18
CA LYS A 140 -12.85 -4.68 -1.52
C LYS A 140 -12.79 -5.28 -0.11
N PHE A 141 -12.03 -6.36 0.06
CA PHE A 141 -11.82 -6.97 1.37
C PHE A 141 -11.05 -6.04 2.30
N LEU A 142 -9.90 -5.49 1.88
CA LEU A 142 -9.07 -4.58 2.68
C LEU A 142 -9.86 -3.34 3.12
N SER A 143 -10.59 -2.74 2.20
CA SER A 143 -11.49 -1.61 2.49
C SER A 143 -12.57 -1.99 3.50
N SER A 144 -13.18 -3.17 3.35
CA SER A 144 -14.24 -3.65 4.24
C SER A 144 -13.81 -3.80 5.70
N VAL A 145 -12.54 -4.10 5.95
CA VAL A 145 -11.97 -4.25 7.30
C VAL A 145 -11.24 -2.98 7.78
N GLN A 146 -11.33 -1.89 7.01
CA GLN A 146 -10.63 -0.62 7.30
C GLN A 146 -9.12 -0.83 7.50
N PHE A 147 -8.52 -1.62 6.62
CA PHE A 147 -7.09 -1.86 6.63
C PHE A 147 -6.34 -0.61 6.14
N PRO A 148 -5.23 -0.19 6.79
CA PRO A 148 -4.51 1.02 6.40
C PRO A 148 -3.67 0.79 5.14
N TYR A 149 -4.26 1.01 3.97
CA TYR A 149 -3.60 0.91 2.67
C TYR A 149 -3.99 2.07 1.76
N THR A 150 -3.15 2.32 0.78
CA THR A 150 -3.44 3.18 -0.36
C THR A 150 -2.88 2.56 -1.63
N VAL A 151 -3.47 2.89 -2.77
CA VAL A 151 -2.94 2.54 -4.09
C VAL A 151 -2.53 3.83 -4.78
N GLY A 152 -1.27 3.89 -5.22
CA GLY A 152 -0.74 5.00 -5.99
C GLY A 152 -0.49 4.59 -7.44
N TYR A 153 -0.53 5.56 -8.33
CA TYR A 153 -0.16 5.40 -9.73
C TYR A 153 1.07 6.24 -10.08
N GLY A 154 1.89 5.71 -10.95
CA GLY A 154 3.07 6.40 -11.42
C GLY A 154 3.79 5.67 -12.53
N MET A 155 4.77 6.34 -13.10
CA MET A 155 5.63 5.84 -14.16
C MET A 155 7.03 6.41 -14.02
N THR A 156 8.02 5.73 -14.58
CA THR A 156 9.44 6.09 -14.46
C THR A 156 9.71 7.52 -14.93
N GLU A 157 9.10 7.92 -16.01
CA GLU A 157 9.25 9.22 -16.67
C GLU A 157 8.78 10.38 -15.77
N CYS A 158 7.89 10.12 -14.84
CA CYS A 158 7.33 11.13 -13.91
C CYS A 158 8.05 11.22 -12.57
N GLY A 159 8.99 10.32 -12.30
CA GLY A 159 9.95 10.39 -11.21
C GLY A 159 9.55 9.99 -9.79
N PRO A 160 8.80 8.89 -9.50
CA PRO A 160 7.85 8.15 -10.32
C PRO A 160 6.37 8.44 -10.02
N ALA A 161 6.01 9.17 -8.93
CA ALA A 161 4.62 9.34 -8.49
C ALA A 161 3.85 10.34 -9.35
N ILE A 162 2.68 9.95 -9.80
CA ILE A 162 1.71 10.77 -10.50
C ILE A 162 0.50 11.02 -9.59
N SER A 163 -0.02 9.96 -8.97
CA SER A 163 -1.13 10.09 -8.02
C SER A 163 -0.94 9.29 -6.75
N TYR A 164 -1.50 9.81 -5.67
CA TYR A 164 -1.46 9.23 -4.33
C TYR A 164 -2.56 9.88 -3.47
N ASP A 165 -3.03 9.20 -2.45
CA ASP A 165 -3.86 9.81 -1.40
C ASP A 165 -3.50 9.19 -0.04
N ASP A 166 -3.73 9.94 1.04
CA ASP A 166 -3.63 9.38 2.39
C ASP A 166 -4.72 8.32 2.61
N TRP A 167 -4.38 7.24 3.30
CA TRP A 167 -5.30 6.11 3.46
C TRP A 167 -6.61 6.46 4.19
N HIS A 168 -6.65 7.56 4.96
CA HIS A 168 -7.89 8.03 5.60
C HIS A 168 -8.87 8.68 4.62
N THR A 169 -8.36 9.21 3.51
CA THR A 169 -9.15 9.87 2.45
C THR A 169 -9.19 9.07 1.17
N PHE A 170 -8.37 8.02 1.06
CA PHE A 170 -8.28 7.16 -0.10
C PHE A 170 -9.62 6.47 -0.41
N LYS A 171 -10.00 6.50 -1.67
CA LYS A 171 -11.19 5.80 -2.18
C LYS A 171 -10.77 4.49 -2.84
N ALA A 172 -11.28 3.36 -2.34
CA ALA A 172 -11.08 2.07 -2.98
C ALA A 172 -11.53 2.10 -4.45
N GLY A 173 -10.75 1.48 -5.32
CA GLY A 173 -10.98 1.49 -6.77
C GLY A 173 -10.38 2.71 -7.48
N SER A 174 -9.68 3.61 -6.77
CA SER A 174 -8.93 4.71 -7.36
C SER A 174 -7.42 4.52 -7.20
N CYS A 175 -6.64 5.41 -7.81
CA CYS A 175 -5.20 5.52 -7.55
C CYS A 175 -4.84 6.79 -6.76
N GLY A 176 -5.82 7.39 -6.07
CA GLY A 176 -5.63 8.63 -5.36
C GLY A 176 -5.77 9.88 -6.24
N LYS A 177 -5.31 11.01 -5.74
CA LYS A 177 -5.34 12.32 -6.40
C LYS A 177 -3.99 12.63 -7.02
N ALA A 178 -3.96 13.53 -8.00
CA ALA A 178 -2.70 14.06 -8.54
C ALA A 178 -1.79 14.55 -7.38
N VAL A 179 -0.52 14.18 -7.43
CA VAL A 179 0.46 14.72 -6.47
C VAL A 179 0.72 16.19 -6.77
N ASP A 180 1.15 16.94 -5.75
CA ASP A 180 1.45 18.37 -5.91
C ASP A 180 2.38 18.62 -7.10
N ARG A 181 2.05 19.63 -7.90
CA ARG A 181 2.77 20.02 -9.12
C ARG A 181 2.68 19.02 -10.28
N MET A 182 1.69 18.15 -10.27
CA MET A 182 1.26 17.34 -11.39
C MET A 182 -0.13 17.79 -11.82
N GLU A 183 -0.34 17.92 -13.11
CA GLU A 183 -1.63 18.07 -13.74
C GLU A 183 -1.94 16.78 -14.46
N ILE A 184 -3.15 16.29 -14.33
CA ILE A 184 -3.61 15.06 -14.98
C ILE A 184 -4.83 15.42 -15.80
N ALA A 185 -4.80 15.07 -17.08
CA ALA A 185 -5.96 15.15 -17.94
C ALA A 185 -6.28 13.77 -18.54
N ILE A 186 -7.53 13.53 -18.84
CA ILE A 186 -7.97 12.33 -19.56
C ILE A 186 -8.41 12.76 -20.96
N ASN A 187 -7.72 12.26 -21.96
CA ASN A 187 -8.06 12.48 -23.36
C ASN A 187 -9.29 11.65 -23.75
N SER A 188 -10.45 12.19 -23.45
CA SER A 188 -11.75 11.55 -23.69
C SER A 188 -12.82 12.60 -23.97
N SER A 189 -13.82 12.26 -24.74
CA SER A 189 -14.99 13.13 -24.97
C SER A 189 -15.87 13.29 -23.72
N ASP A 190 -15.78 12.34 -22.77
CA ASP A 190 -16.43 12.40 -21.47
C ASP A 190 -15.48 11.71 -20.45
N PRO A 191 -14.54 12.50 -19.85
CA PRO A 191 -13.53 11.95 -18.92
C PRO A 191 -14.10 11.26 -17.68
N GLU A 192 -15.36 11.51 -17.32
CA GLU A 192 -15.99 10.90 -16.15
C GLU A 192 -16.55 9.52 -16.47
N ASN A 193 -16.96 9.24 -17.70
CA ASN A 193 -17.69 8.03 -18.06
C ASN A 193 -17.02 7.21 -19.17
N ILE A 194 -16.15 7.80 -19.97
CA ILE A 194 -15.50 7.15 -21.10
C ILE A 194 -13.99 7.07 -20.85
N VAL A 195 -13.47 5.84 -20.92
CA VAL A 195 -12.03 5.58 -20.78
C VAL A 195 -11.25 6.35 -21.86
N GLY A 196 -10.16 6.99 -21.45
CA GLY A 196 -9.26 7.74 -22.31
C GLY A 196 -7.80 7.58 -21.92
N GLU A 197 -6.93 8.16 -22.74
CA GLU A 197 -5.50 8.24 -22.47
C GLU A 197 -5.24 9.23 -21.32
N ILE A 198 -4.30 8.89 -20.44
CA ILE A 198 -3.84 9.80 -19.39
C ILE A 198 -2.75 10.71 -19.97
N LEU A 199 -2.96 12.02 -19.87
CA LEU A 199 -2.05 13.08 -20.32
C LEU A 199 -1.42 13.79 -19.11
#